data_fbe033543fef884303cf47985864bb7a
#
_entry.id   fbe033543fef884303cf47985864bb7a
#
_cell.length_a   1.000
_cell.length_b   1.000
_cell.length_c   1.000
_cell.angle_alpha   90.00
_cell.angle_beta   90.00
_cell.angle_gamma   90.00
#
_symmetry.space_group_name_H-M   'P 1'
#
loop_
_entity.id
_entity.type
_entity.pdbx_description
1 polymer ?
#
loop_
_entity_poly.entity_id
_entity_poly.type
_entity_poly.pdbx_seq_one_letter_code
_entity_poly.pdbx_strand_id
1 'polypeptide(L)'
;GKRGLLFSTSIFSADSGEQLACARCTFTYDNPAFGYIDLQENVRRTKTLAVALAFAVSAADKKLYGCEVEVIKNWARDNVDLSESSNKARRKLEKALNETVAFFRDGNQLNNYDICREIVEIAPLAERYDILNLCLYVAAANGSVTMEELAVLKNLARWLEVDAKKFRSMMGKVLPVDMYEVKDVEAILGVTSDMSKEKARRHLNKEYSKWSARVTNTDPEIQTQADQMLKLIAEARTQYVG
;
A
#
# COMPACT_ATOMS: atom_id res chain seq x y z
N GLY A 1 -10.76 22.71 -1.57
CA GLY A 1 -10.83 23.05 -2.98
C GLY A 1 -11.73 24.26 -3.25
N LYS A 2 -11.53 24.91 -4.40
CA LYS A 2 -12.33 26.08 -4.85
C LYS A 2 -13.68 25.61 -5.38
N ARG A 3 -14.78 26.16 -4.83
CA ARG A 3 -16.15 25.87 -5.26
C ARG A 3 -16.90 27.16 -5.53
N GLY A 4 -17.62 27.23 -6.65
CA GLY A 4 -18.57 28.27 -6.95
C GLY A 4 -19.88 28.02 -6.19
N LEU A 5 -20.28 28.94 -5.35
CA LEU A 5 -21.58 28.93 -4.67
C LEU A 5 -22.48 29.97 -5.34
N LEU A 6 -23.70 29.58 -5.65
CA LEU A 6 -24.74 30.46 -6.14
C LEU A 6 -25.76 30.69 -5.03
N PHE A 7 -25.83 31.91 -4.54
CA PHE A 7 -26.89 32.34 -3.63
C PHE A 7 -28.01 32.99 -4.42
N SER A 8 -29.23 32.57 -4.16
CA SER A 8 -30.45 33.13 -4.75
C SER A 8 -31.41 33.50 -3.63
N THR A 9 -31.86 34.73 -3.62
CA THR A 9 -32.87 35.24 -2.69
C THR A 9 -34.05 35.75 -3.50
N SER A 10 -35.25 35.32 -3.14
CA SER A 10 -36.48 35.73 -3.81
C SER A 10 -37.49 36.27 -2.79
N ILE A 11 -38.21 37.28 -3.17
CA ILE A 11 -39.30 37.89 -2.42
C ILE A 11 -40.60 37.48 -3.13
N PHE A 12 -41.56 36.98 -2.38
CA PHE A 12 -42.86 36.56 -2.88
C PHE A 12 -43.97 37.40 -2.23
N SER A 13 -45.03 37.67 -2.98
CA SER A 13 -46.24 38.26 -2.42
C SER A 13 -46.89 37.28 -1.43
N ALA A 14 -47.23 37.79 -0.23
CA ALA A 14 -47.88 36.97 0.79
C ALA A 14 -49.32 36.53 0.37
N ASP A 15 -49.98 37.34 -0.46
CA ASP A 15 -51.36 37.09 -0.84
C ASP A 15 -51.48 36.22 -2.10
N SER A 16 -50.63 36.45 -3.10
CA SER A 16 -50.71 35.75 -4.39
C SER A 16 -49.68 34.63 -4.58
N GLY A 17 -48.63 34.59 -3.75
CA GLY A 17 -47.51 33.68 -3.92
C GLY A 17 -46.61 34.03 -5.15
N GLU A 18 -46.89 35.14 -5.82
CA GLU A 18 -46.14 35.59 -6.99
C GLU A 18 -44.75 36.11 -6.59
N GLN A 19 -43.72 35.77 -7.36
CA GLN A 19 -42.35 36.23 -7.15
C GLN A 19 -42.23 37.70 -7.56
N LEU A 20 -42.04 38.55 -6.59
CA LEU A 20 -41.90 40.01 -6.76
C LEU A 20 -40.50 40.46 -7.17
N ALA A 21 -39.50 39.78 -6.63
CA ALA A 21 -38.08 40.09 -6.93
C ALA A 21 -37.19 38.86 -6.71
N CYS A 22 -36.10 38.83 -7.45
CA CYS A 22 -35.02 37.83 -7.25
C CYS A 22 -33.67 38.48 -7.43
N ALA A 23 -32.79 38.22 -6.47
CA ALA A 23 -31.37 38.60 -6.57
C ALA A 23 -30.52 37.33 -6.55
N ARG A 24 -29.45 37.32 -7.34
CA ARG A 24 -28.48 36.22 -7.39
C ARG A 24 -27.07 36.75 -7.23
N CYS A 25 -26.28 36.04 -6.45
CA CYS A 25 -24.87 36.34 -6.24
C CYS A 25 -24.06 35.09 -6.37
N THR A 26 -22.96 35.12 -7.10
CA THR A 26 -22.00 34.05 -7.18
C THR A 26 -20.81 34.37 -6.29
N PHE A 27 -20.40 33.42 -5.49
CA PHE A 27 -19.26 33.54 -4.59
C PHE A 27 -18.36 32.33 -4.75
N THR A 28 -17.05 32.58 -4.89
CA THR A 28 -16.07 31.48 -4.91
C THR A 28 -15.56 31.24 -3.49
N TYR A 29 -15.89 30.10 -2.95
CA TYR A 29 -15.43 29.66 -1.64
C TYR A 29 -14.26 28.69 -1.81
N ASP A 30 -13.15 28.98 -1.15
CA ASP A 30 -12.00 28.08 -1.07
C ASP A 30 -12.08 27.30 0.24
N ASN A 31 -12.51 26.04 0.15
CA ASN A 31 -12.56 25.16 1.30
C ASN A 31 -11.23 24.40 1.42
N PRO A 32 -10.41 24.67 2.45
CA PRO A 32 -9.17 23.93 2.68
C PRO A 32 -9.40 22.48 3.12
N ALA A 33 -10.60 22.17 3.63
CA ALA A 33 -10.97 20.81 3.99
C ALA A 33 -11.62 20.08 2.80
N PHE A 34 -11.36 18.77 2.68
CA PHE A 34 -12.06 17.92 1.71
C PHE A 34 -13.55 17.81 2.09
N GLY A 35 -14.43 18.02 1.13
CA GLY A 35 -15.85 17.73 1.28
C GLY A 35 -16.12 16.22 1.18
N TYR A 36 -17.33 15.80 1.55
CA TYR A 36 -17.74 14.39 1.49
C TYR A 36 -17.53 13.74 0.10
N ILE A 37 -17.85 14.46 -0.96
CA ILE A 37 -17.66 14.00 -2.35
C ILE A 37 -16.16 13.84 -2.63
N ASP A 38 -15.34 14.84 -2.26
CA ASP A 38 -13.89 14.77 -2.46
C ASP A 38 -13.28 13.59 -1.70
N LEU A 39 -13.75 13.32 -0.49
CA LEU A 39 -13.32 12.15 0.30
C LEU A 39 -13.67 10.83 -0.39
N GLN A 40 -14.89 10.70 -0.93
CA GLN A 40 -15.27 9.50 -1.67
C GLN A 40 -14.45 9.32 -2.96
N GLU A 41 -14.20 10.39 -3.69
CA GLU A 41 -13.35 10.36 -4.88
C GLU A 41 -11.91 9.98 -4.52
N ASN A 42 -11.37 10.53 -3.42
CA ASN A 42 -10.04 10.18 -2.93
C ASN A 42 -9.95 8.71 -2.55
N VAL A 43 -10.93 8.16 -1.83
CA VAL A 43 -10.97 6.72 -1.49
C VAL A 43 -10.97 5.86 -2.76
N ARG A 44 -11.80 6.20 -3.74
CA ARG A 44 -11.85 5.48 -5.02
C ARG A 44 -10.53 5.59 -5.78
N ARG A 45 -9.95 6.78 -5.83
CA ARG A 45 -8.66 7.03 -6.47
C ARG A 45 -7.54 6.26 -5.79
N THR A 46 -7.47 6.29 -4.46
CA THR A 46 -6.50 5.54 -3.65
C THR A 46 -6.54 4.04 -3.97
N LYS A 47 -7.73 3.45 -4.05
CA LYS A 47 -7.88 2.03 -4.39
C LYS A 47 -7.39 1.71 -5.81
N THR A 48 -7.63 2.59 -6.77
CA THR A 48 -7.10 2.43 -8.13
C THR A 48 -5.57 2.49 -8.15
N LEU A 49 -4.98 3.44 -7.43
CA LEU A 49 -3.53 3.59 -7.31
C LEU A 49 -2.89 2.41 -6.56
N ALA A 50 -3.58 1.84 -5.56
CA ALA A 50 -3.15 0.64 -4.86
C ALA A 50 -3.00 -0.55 -5.80
N VAL A 51 -3.98 -0.77 -6.70
CA VAL A 51 -3.90 -1.81 -7.74
C VAL A 51 -2.72 -1.57 -8.67
N ALA A 52 -2.47 -0.33 -9.08
CA ALA A 52 -1.33 0.01 -9.93
C ALA A 52 0.02 -0.31 -9.25
N LEU A 53 0.19 0.04 -7.96
CA LEU A 53 1.40 -0.31 -7.19
C LEU A 53 1.54 -1.82 -6.99
N ALA A 54 0.46 -2.54 -6.75
CA ALA A 54 0.47 -3.99 -6.62
C ALA A 54 0.96 -4.68 -7.90
N PHE A 55 0.51 -4.23 -9.08
CA PHE A 55 1.04 -4.69 -10.37
C PHE A 55 2.49 -4.28 -10.59
N ALA A 56 2.91 -3.10 -10.13
CA ALA A 56 4.30 -2.68 -10.22
C ALA A 56 5.24 -3.56 -9.38
N VAL A 57 4.78 -4.07 -8.24
CA VAL A 57 5.53 -5.07 -7.45
C VAL A 57 5.61 -6.39 -8.20
N SER A 58 4.47 -6.95 -8.64
CA SER A 58 4.40 -8.21 -9.39
C SER A 58 5.25 -8.21 -10.69
N ALA A 59 5.40 -7.04 -11.32
CA ALA A 59 6.18 -6.90 -12.55
C ALA A 59 7.66 -6.52 -12.33
N ALA A 60 8.12 -6.44 -11.08
CA ALA A 60 9.44 -5.93 -10.74
C ALA A 60 10.59 -6.78 -11.33
N ASP A 61 10.44 -8.10 -11.37
CA ASP A 61 11.37 -9.07 -11.94
C ASP A 61 11.11 -9.35 -13.44
N LYS A 62 10.20 -8.57 -14.07
CA LYS A 62 9.74 -8.73 -15.46
C LYS A 62 8.95 -10.01 -15.72
N LYS A 63 8.48 -10.67 -14.70
CA LYS A 63 7.60 -11.84 -14.77
C LYS A 63 6.30 -11.51 -14.04
N LEU A 64 5.18 -11.86 -14.65
CA LEU A 64 3.85 -11.71 -14.06
C LEU A 64 3.29 -13.11 -13.78
N TYR A 65 3.38 -13.55 -12.55
CA TYR A 65 2.85 -14.85 -12.15
C TYR A 65 1.32 -14.80 -12.00
N GLY A 66 0.67 -15.88 -12.44
CA GLY A 66 -0.80 -15.97 -12.40
C GLY A 66 -1.38 -15.84 -10.99
N CYS A 67 -0.71 -16.42 -9.97
CA CYS A 67 -1.10 -16.33 -8.56
C CYS A 67 -1.08 -14.88 -8.03
N GLU A 68 -0.07 -14.10 -8.37
CA GLU A 68 0.03 -12.68 -8.00
C GLU A 68 -1.09 -11.86 -8.64
N VAL A 69 -1.31 -12.06 -9.94
CA VAL A 69 -2.40 -11.40 -10.69
C VAL A 69 -3.75 -11.73 -10.07
N GLU A 70 -3.99 -12.98 -9.64
CA GLU A 70 -5.25 -13.36 -8.99
C GLU A 70 -5.42 -12.70 -7.62
N VAL A 71 -4.35 -12.56 -6.82
CA VAL A 71 -4.41 -11.80 -5.55
C VAL A 71 -4.84 -10.35 -5.82
N ILE A 72 -4.24 -9.69 -6.82
CA ILE A 72 -4.58 -8.30 -7.19
C ILE A 72 -6.03 -8.20 -7.65
N LYS A 73 -6.46 -9.12 -8.53
CA LYS A 73 -7.84 -9.13 -9.06
C LYS A 73 -8.87 -9.36 -7.97
N ASN A 74 -8.63 -10.30 -7.05
CA ASN A 74 -9.52 -10.58 -5.94
C ASN A 74 -9.63 -9.36 -5.03
N TRP A 75 -8.49 -8.77 -4.65
CA TRP A 75 -8.50 -7.54 -3.85
C TRP A 75 -9.27 -6.40 -4.55
N ALA A 76 -9.07 -6.21 -5.85
CA ALA A 76 -9.77 -5.19 -6.61
C ALA A 76 -11.29 -5.42 -6.66
N ARG A 77 -11.73 -6.68 -6.80
CA ARG A 77 -13.17 -7.04 -6.77
C ARG A 77 -13.81 -6.74 -5.41
N ASP A 78 -13.06 -6.94 -4.32
CA ASP A 78 -13.57 -6.77 -2.96
C ASP A 78 -13.55 -5.32 -2.50
N ASN A 79 -12.61 -4.53 -3.01
CA ASN A 79 -12.31 -3.20 -2.49
C ASN A 79 -12.69 -2.05 -3.43
N VAL A 80 -12.70 -2.27 -4.75
CA VAL A 80 -13.16 -1.24 -5.68
C VAL A 80 -14.68 -1.19 -5.64
N ASP A 81 -15.19 -0.14 -5.00
CA ASP A 81 -16.62 0.06 -4.81
C ASP A 81 -17.31 0.19 -6.18
N LEU A 82 -18.03 -0.85 -6.52
CA LEU A 82 -18.95 -0.86 -7.64
C LEU A 82 -20.30 -0.32 -7.11
N SER A 83 -20.39 1.00 -6.94
CA SER A 83 -21.59 1.70 -6.44
C SER A 83 -22.85 1.43 -7.27
N GLU A 84 -22.68 0.77 -8.39
CA GLU A 84 -23.75 0.09 -9.13
C GLU A 84 -23.45 -1.41 -9.09
N SER A 85 -24.26 -2.19 -8.41
CA SER A 85 -24.26 -3.67 -8.39
C SER A 85 -24.56 -4.27 -9.79
N SER A 86 -24.21 -3.55 -10.85
CA SER A 86 -24.53 -3.93 -12.21
C SER A 86 -23.44 -4.81 -12.81
N ASN A 87 -23.85 -5.84 -13.52
CA ASN A 87 -22.97 -6.67 -14.34
C ASN A 87 -22.08 -5.86 -15.30
N LYS A 88 -22.52 -4.63 -15.66
CA LYS A 88 -21.76 -3.70 -16.51
C LYS A 88 -20.54 -3.12 -15.78
N ALA A 89 -20.67 -2.76 -14.49
CA ALA A 89 -19.55 -2.23 -13.71
C ALA A 89 -18.49 -3.32 -13.46
N ARG A 90 -18.91 -4.55 -13.15
CA ARG A 90 -18.01 -5.70 -13.04
C ARG A 90 -17.25 -5.98 -14.33
N ARG A 91 -17.93 -5.97 -15.48
CA ARG A 91 -17.28 -6.16 -16.78
C ARG A 91 -16.27 -5.05 -17.11
N LYS A 92 -16.56 -3.80 -16.74
CA LYS A 92 -15.62 -2.68 -16.90
C LYS A 92 -14.38 -2.87 -16.04
N LEU A 93 -14.53 -3.29 -14.77
CA LEU A 93 -13.41 -3.58 -13.89
C LEU A 93 -12.56 -4.72 -14.45
N GLU A 94 -13.15 -5.83 -14.84
CA GLU A 94 -12.42 -6.96 -15.42
C GLU A 94 -11.66 -6.56 -16.69
N LYS A 95 -12.28 -5.76 -17.55
CA LYS A 95 -11.61 -5.23 -18.75
C LYS A 95 -10.41 -4.37 -18.37
N ALA A 96 -10.56 -3.42 -17.44
CA ALA A 96 -9.47 -2.56 -16.99
C ALA A 96 -8.32 -3.36 -16.35
N LEU A 97 -8.63 -4.38 -15.53
CA LEU A 97 -7.63 -5.26 -14.94
C LEU A 97 -6.86 -6.05 -16.02
N ASN A 98 -7.55 -6.56 -17.02
CA ASN A 98 -6.91 -7.29 -18.12
C ASN A 98 -6.03 -6.37 -19.01
N GLU A 99 -6.48 -5.14 -19.26
CA GLU A 99 -5.67 -4.12 -19.96
C GLU A 99 -4.42 -3.76 -19.14
N THR A 100 -4.53 -3.67 -17.83
CA THR A 100 -3.38 -3.44 -16.93
C THR A 100 -2.38 -4.60 -16.97
N VAL A 101 -2.88 -5.83 -16.96
CA VAL A 101 -2.02 -7.03 -17.13
C VAL A 101 -1.29 -6.99 -18.46
N ALA A 102 -1.96 -6.66 -19.56
CA ALA A 102 -1.34 -6.53 -20.88
C ALA A 102 -0.26 -5.44 -20.88
N PHE A 103 -0.56 -4.27 -20.32
CA PHE A 103 0.38 -3.15 -20.21
C PHE A 103 1.70 -3.57 -19.56
N PHE A 104 1.65 -4.27 -18.41
CA PHE A 104 2.86 -4.72 -17.73
C PHE A 104 3.56 -5.88 -18.45
N ARG A 105 2.81 -6.79 -19.08
CA ARG A 105 3.38 -7.88 -19.91
C ARG A 105 4.15 -7.37 -21.11
N ASP A 106 3.74 -6.24 -21.67
CA ASP A 106 4.43 -5.56 -22.75
C ASP A 106 5.72 -4.85 -22.29
N GLY A 107 6.07 -4.96 -21.00
CA GLY A 107 7.29 -4.39 -20.42
C GLY A 107 7.17 -2.91 -20.06
N ASN A 108 5.96 -2.34 -20.11
CA ASN A 108 5.73 -0.97 -19.68
C ASN A 108 5.87 -0.84 -18.16
N GLN A 109 6.28 0.35 -17.70
CA GLN A 109 6.47 0.67 -16.29
C GLN A 109 5.71 1.94 -15.92
N LEU A 110 5.30 2.02 -14.66
CA LEU A 110 4.69 3.22 -14.09
C LEU A 110 5.73 4.00 -13.28
N ASN A 111 5.52 5.31 -13.15
CA ASN A 111 6.28 6.10 -12.20
C ASN A 111 5.72 5.89 -10.77
N ASN A 112 6.24 4.89 -10.07
CA ASN A 112 5.80 4.52 -8.74
C ASN A 112 5.97 5.66 -7.72
N TYR A 113 6.97 6.53 -7.91
CA TYR A 113 7.18 7.68 -7.03
C TYR A 113 6.03 8.70 -7.13
N ASP A 114 5.60 9.05 -8.34
CA ASP A 114 4.48 9.99 -8.52
C ASP A 114 3.16 9.41 -8.02
N ILE A 115 2.95 8.10 -8.21
CA ILE A 115 1.78 7.40 -7.66
C ILE A 115 1.78 7.46 -6.12
N CYS A 116 2.91 7.17 -5.48
CA CYS A 116 3.03 7.22 -4.02
C CYS A 116 2.82 8.65 -3.50
N ARG A 117 3.36 9.66 -4.18
CA ARG A 117 3.16 11.06 -3.81
C ARG A 117 1.67 11.44 -3.86
N GLU A 118 0.96 11.07 -4.92
CA GLU A 118 -0.49 11.29 -5.02
C GLU A 118 -1.24 10.61 -3.86
N ILE A 119 -0.88 9.36 -3.54
CA ILE A 119 -1.48 8.62 -2.41
C ILE A 119 -1.23 9.35 -1.09
N VAL A 120 -0.03 9.87 -0.86
CA VAL A 120 0.31 10.63 0.37
C VAL A 120 -0.55 11.89 0.51
N GLU A 121 -0.88 12.56 -0.59
CA GLU A 121 -1.71 13.76 -0.59
C GLU A 121 -3.20 13.47 -0.30
N ILE A 122 -3.73 12.32 -0.74
CA ILE A 122 -5.17 12.04 -0.70
C ILE A 122 -5.58 10.98 0.32
N ALA A 123 -4.67 10.10 0.74
CA ALA A 123 -4.97 8.95 1.60
C ALA A 123 -4.41 9.12 3.03
N PRO A 124 -5.20 8.80 4.06
CA PRO A 124 -4.72 8.75 5.42
C PRO A 124 -3.68 7.65 5.62
N LEU A 125 -2.86 7.78 6.67
CA LEU A 125 -1.76 6.85 6.95
C LEU A 125 -2.22 5.37 7.09
N ALA A 126 -3.42 5.13 7.60
CA ALA A 126 -3.97 3.77 7.71
C ALA A 126 -4.10 3.10 6.33
N GLU A 127 -4.66 3.80 5.34
CA GLU A 127 -4.81 3.27 3.98
C GLU A 127 -3.45 3.03 3.31
N ARG A 128 -2.42 3.82 3.62
CA ARG A 128 -1.06 3.60 3.10
C ARG A 128 -0.47 2.27 3.63
N TYR A 129 -0.78 1.90 4.88
CA TYR A 129 -0.44 0.58 5.41
C TYR A 129 -1.19 -0.55 4.71
N ASP A 130 -2.48 -0.36 4.41
CA ASP A 130 -3.29 -1.36 3.71
C ASP A 130 -2.78 -1.60 2.28
N ILE A 131 -2.36 -0.53 1.59
CA ILE A 131 -1.71 -0.62 0.26
C ILE A 131 -0.42 -1.44 0.33
N LEU A 132 0.46 -1.14 1.30
CA LEU A 132 1.70 -1.91 1.48
C LEU A 132 1.41 -3.36 1.85
N ASN A 133 0.38 -3.62 2.63
CA ASN A 133 -0.03 -4.97 2.97
C ASN A 133 -0.47 -5.75 1.73
N LEU A 134 -1.27 -5.14 0.85
CA LEU A 134 -1.61 -5.72 -0.45
C LEU A 134 -0.34 -6.05 -1.25
N CYS A 135 0.60 -5.10 -1.38
CA CYS A 135 1.85 -5.30 -2.11
C CYS A 135 2.69 -6.46 -1.53
N LEU A 136 2.72 -6.61 -0.21
CA LEU A 136 3.39 -7.72 0.46
C LEU A 136 2.72 -9.08 0.16
N TYR A 137 1.37 -9.15 0.19
CA TYR A 137 0.66 -10.37 -0.18
C TYR A 137 0.83 -10.75 -1.64
N VAL A 138 0.94 -9.78 -2.53
CA VAL A 138 1.25 -10.02 -3.95
C VAL A 138 2.63 -10.64 -4.10
N ALA A 139 3.66 -10.05 -3.48
CA ALA A 139 5.01 -10.61 -3.50
C ALA A 139 5.12 -12.01 -2.84
N ALA A 140 4.25 -12.31 -1.87
CA ALA A 140 4.21 -13.63 -1.22
C ALA A 140 3.51 -14.70 -2.07
N ALA A 141 2.70 -14.33 -3.05
CA ALA A 141 1.73 -15.21 -3.68
C ALA A 141 2.34 -16.36 -4.48
N ASN A 142 3.55 -16.20 -5.00
CA ASN A 142 4.27 -17.25 -5.74
C ASN A 142 5.19 -18.10 -4.84
N GLY A 143 5.29 -17.79 -3.54
CA GLY A 143 6.10 -18.51 -2.56
C GLY A 143 7.57 -18.11 -2.51
N SER A 144 8.02 -17.17 -3.35
CA SER A 144 9.38 -16.61 -3.29
C SER A 144 9.37 -15.10 -3.54
N VAL A 145 10.31 -14.38 -2.94
CA VAL A 145 10.45 -12.92 -3.10
C VAL A 145 11.81 -12.62 -3.70
N THR A 146 11.79 -12.03 -4.89
CA THR A 146 12.99 -11.63 -5.62
C THR A 146 13.62 -10.37 -5.01
N MET A 147 14.89 -10.11 -5.36
CA MET A 147 15.58 -8.88 -4.95
C MET A 147 14.91 -7.63 -5.54
N GLU A 148 14.41 -7.73 -6.76
CA GLU A 148 13.74 -6.67 -7.48
C GLU A 148 12.42 -6.30 -6.79
N GLU A 149 11.58 -7.28 -6.44
CA GLU A 149 10.33 -7.05 -5.69
C GLU A 149 10.61 -6.43 -4.32
N LEU A 150 11.60 -6.96 -3.59
CA LEU A 150 11.99 -6.41 -2.29
C LEU A 150 12.47 -4.96 -2.41
N ALA A 151 13.24 -4.63 -3.45
CA ALA A 151 13.69 -3.26 -3.71
C ALA A 151 12.51 -2.32 -3.99
N VAL A 152 11.52 -2.76 -4.78
CA VAL A 152 10.29 -2.00 -5.02
C VAL A 152 9.53 -1.80 -3.71
N LEU A 153 9.28 -2.86 -2.92
CA LEU A 153 8.58 -2.78 -1.64
C LEU A 153 9.24 -1.80 -0.65
N LYS A 154 10.58 -1.81 -0.56
CA LYS A 154 11.34 -0.85 0.27
C LYS A 154 11.14 0.59 -0.20
N ASN A 155 11.18 0.82 -1.51
CA ASN A 155 10.95 2.14 -2.08
C ASN A 155 9.52 2.62 -1.84
N LEU A 156 8.51 1.75 -2.05
CA LEU A 156 7.11 2.07 -1.78
C LEU A 156 6.91 2.46 -0.31
N ALA A 157 7.46 1.70 0.65
CA ALA A 157 7.35 2.02 2.07
C ALA A 157 7.93 3.41 2.40
N ARG A 158 9.08 3.76 1.79
CA ARG A 158 9.70 5.07 1.96
C ARG A 158 8.88 6.18 1.32
N TRP A 159 8.40 6.01 0.09
CA TRP A 159 7.63 7.04 -0.64
C TRP A 159 6.22 7.22 -0.10
N LEU A 160 5.62 6.19 0.48
CA LEU A 160 4.34 6.27 1.19
C LEU A 160 4.48 6.81 2.63
N GLU A 161 5.69 7.20 3.03
CA GLU A 161 5.99 7.75 4.37
C GLU A 161 5.59 6.79 5.52
N VAL A 162 5.76 5.50 5.30
CA VAL A 162 5.46 4.48 6.31
C VAL A 162 6.66 4.29 7.23
N ASP A 163 6.39 4.17 8.52
CA ASP A 163 7.44 3.91 9.54
C ASP A 163 8.20 2.62 9.24
N ALA A 164 9.53 2.72 9.16
CA ALA A 164 10.40 1.60 8.78
C ALA A 164 10.30 0.39 9.74
N LYS A 165 10.04 0.63 11.04
CA LYS A 165 9.89 -0.44 12.02
C LYS A 165 8.55 -1.16 11.83
N LYS A 166 7.50 -0.41 11.53
CA LYS A 166 6.18 -0.97 11.20
C LYS A 166 6.26 -1.77 9.90
N PHE A 167 6.89 -1.24 8.85
CA PHE A 167 7.09 -1.95 7.59
C PHE A 167 7.82 -3.28 7.78
N ARG A 168 8.95 -3.32 8.53
CA ARG A 168 9.63 -4.57 8.88
C ARG A 168 8.74 -5.55 9.65
N SER A 169 7.90 -5.02 10.55
CA SER A 169 6.95 -5.88 11.28
C SER A 169 5.90 -6.50 10.35
N MET A 170 5.46 -5.77 9.33
CA MET A 170 4.53 -6.28 8.31
C MET A 170 5.22 -7.32 7.43
N MET A 171 6.42 -7.03 6.93
CA MET A 171 7.23 -7.99 6.17
C MET A 171 7.41 -9.30 6.94
N GLY A 172 7.83 -9.24 8.22
CA GLY A 172 8.03 -10.43 9.03
C GLY A 172 6.77 -11.23 9.35
N LYS A 173 5.57 -10.69 9.08
CA LYS A 173 4.31 -11.43 9.21
C LYS A 173 3.87 -12.09 7.90
N VAL A 174 4.12 -11.44 6.77
CA VAL A 174 3.62 -11.84 5.46
C VAL A 174 4.69 -12.61 4.67
N LEU A 175 5.97 -12.26 4.86
CA LEU A 175 7.10 -12.83 4.14
C LEU A 175 8.03 -13.56 5.11
N PRO A 176 7.85 -14.87 5.35
CA PRO A 176 8.81 -15.70 6.08
C PRO A 176 10.20 -15.67 5.45
N VAL A 177 11.24 -15.91 6.25
CA VAL A 177 12.64 -15.76 5.83
C VAL A 177 13.03 -16.70 4.68
N ASP A 178 12.38 -17.84 4.57
CA ASP A 178 12.59 -18.83 3.51
C ASP A 178 12.01 -18.42 2.15
N MET A 179 11.11 -17.46 2.11
CA MET A 179 10.58 -16.91 0.86
C MET A 179 11.59 -16.01 0.14
N TYR A 180 12.60 -15.47 0.83
CA TYR A 180 13.58 -14.58 0.18
C TYR A 180 14.59 -15.38 -0.64
N GLU A 181 14.69 -15.12 -1.94
CA GLU A 181 15.73 -15.72 -2.80
C GLU A 181 17.13 -15.32 -2.34
N VAL A 182 17.29 -14.07 -1.88
CA VAL A 182 18.51 -13.57 -1.26
C VAL A 182 18.16 -12.92 0.08
N LYS A 183 18.79 -13.41 1.15
CA LYS A 183 18.55 -12.89 2.51
C LYS A 183 19.14 -11.48 2.68
N ASP A 184 18.30 -10.48 2.52
CA ASP A 184 18.67 -9.08 2.80
C ASP A 184 18.58 -8.80 4.32
N VAL A 185 19.69 -8.95 5.00
CA VAL A 185 19.82 -8.74 6.45
C VAL A 185 19.35 -7.33 6.86
N GLU A 186 19.65 -6.33 6.04
CA GLU A 186 19.27 -4.95 6.29
C GLU A 186 17.74 -4.78 6.25
N ALA A 187 17.09 -5.35 5.23
CA ALA A 187 15.64 -5.30 5.10
C ALA A 187 14.93 -6.08 6.21
N ILE A 188 15.41 -7.30 6.49
CA ILE A 188 14.75 -8.24 7.41
C ILE A 188 14.99 -7.84 8.86
N LEU A 189 16.24 -7.62 9.23
CA LEU A 189 16.65 -7.33 10.62
C LEU A 189 16.77 -5.83 10.92
N GLY A 190 16.94 -4.98 9.91
CA GLY A 190 17.12 -3.54 10.08
C GLY A 190 18.48 -3.15 10.63
N VAL A 191 19.49 -3.95 10.37
CA VAL A 191 20.88 -3.64 10.69
C VAL A 191 21.57 -3.13 9.43
N THR A 192 22.05 -1.89 9.44
CA THR A 192 22.66 -1.23 8.30
C THR A 192 24.18 -1.10 8.47
N SER A 193 24.91 -1.02 7.37
CA SER A 193 26.37 -0.92 7.38
C SER A 193 26.89 0.38 8.00
N ASP A 194 26.06 1.41 8.13
CA ASP A 194 26.38 2.69 8.78
C ASP A 194 26.20 2.65 10.31
N MET A 195 25.64 1.58 10.86
CA MET A 195 25.51 1.41 12.29
C MET A 195 26.87 1.12 12.95
N SER A 196 27.13 1.77 14.10
CA SER A 196 28.27 1.35 14.93
C SER A 196 28.10 -0.09 15.42
N LYS A 197 29.20 -0.84 15.56
CA LYS A 197 29.21 -2.24 16.06
C LYS A 197 28.40 -2.39 17.35
N GLU A 198 28.49 -1.43 18.25
CA GLU A 198 27.76 -1.46 19.51
C GLU A 198 26.24 -1.26 19.33
N LYS A 199 25.84 -0.38 18.41
CA LYS A 199 24.44 -0.16 18.07
C LYS A 199 23.85 -1.38 17.38
N ALA A 200 24.57 -1.96 16.42
CA ALA A 200 24.19 -3.20 15.74
C ALA A 200 24.05 -4.36 16.74
N ARG A 201 25.02 -4.53 17.66
CA ARG A 201 24.99 -5.56 18.73
C ARG A 201 23.75 -5.41 19.62
N ARG A 202 23.44 -4.20 20.10
CA ARG A 202 22.25 -3.95 20.93
C ARG A 202 20.96 -4.27 20.17
N HIS A 203 20.90 -3.88 18.89
CA HIS A 203 19.74 -4.14 18.05
C HIS A 203 19.55 -5.65 17.81
N LEU A 204 20.60 -6.37 17.42
CA LEU A 204 20.54 -7.83 17.21
C LEU A 204 20.23 -8.61 18.50
N ASN A 205 20.69 -8.14 19.66
CA ASN A 205 20.31 -8.75 20.94
C ASN A 205 18.82 -8.61 21.22
N LYS A 206 18.21 -7.47 20.88
CA LYS A 206 16.79 -7.24 21.02
C LYS A 206 15.96 -8.14 20.09
N GLU A 207 16.36 -8.25 18.83
CA GLU A 207 15.70 -9.16 17.88
C GLU A 207 15.87 -10.62 18.30
N TYR A 208 17.05 -11.01 18.79
CA TYR A 208 17.29 -12.35 19.33
C TYR A 208 16.31 -12.67 20.49
N SER A 209 16.20 -11.79 21.48
CA SER A 209 15.28 -11.99 22.62
C SER A 209 13.81 -12.11 22.17
N LYS A 210 13.42 -11.34 21.15
CA LYS A 210 12.07 -11.40 20.57
C LYS A 210 11.78 -12.73 19.89
N TRP A 211 12.73 -13.27 19.14
CA TRP A 211 12.55 -14.47 18.35
C TRP A 211 12.78 -15.75 19.19
N SER A 212 13.72 -15.74 20.13
CA SER A 212 13.93 -16.86 21.07
C SER A 212 12.68 -17.14 21.93
N ALA A 213 11.92 -16.11 22.30
CA ALA A 213 10.66 -16.28 23.01
C ALA A 213 9.55 -16.97 22.16
N ARG A 214 9.73 -17.09 20.84
CA ARG A 214 8.76 -17.72 19.94
C ARG A 214 9.09 -19.17 19.56
N VAL A 215 10.28 -19.63 19.88
CA VAL A 215 10.71 -21.02 19.60
C VAL A 215 9.83 -22.06 20.31
N THR A 216 9.26 -21.70 21.46
CA THR A 216 8.37 -22.55 22.25
C THR A 216 6.88 -22.30 21.95
N ASN A 217 6.55 -21.61 20.86
CA ASN A 217 5.15 -21.39 20.48
C ASN A 217 4.47 -22.72 20.14
N THR A 218 3.16 -22.80 20.33
CA THR A 218 2.37 -23.98 19.99
C THR A 218 2.13 -24.16 18.51
N ASP A 219 2.30 -23.09 17.73
CA ASP A 219 2.14 -23.07 16.28
C ASP A 219 3.47 -23.46 15.60
N PRO A 220 3.52 -24.57 14.83
CA PRO A 220 4.73 -25.04 14.15
C PRO A 220 5.28 -24.05 13.12
N GLU A 221 4.41 -23.26 12.47
CA GLU A 221 4.84 -22.25 11.49
C GLU A 221 5.60 -21.12 12.19
N ILE A 222 5.10 -20.67 13.35
CA ILE A 222 5.77 -19.67 14.18
C ILE A 222 7.11 -20.19 14.72
N GLN A 223 7.18 -21.46 15.12
CA GLN A 223 8.45 -22.09 15.55
C GLN A 223 9.48 -22.09 14.41
N THR A 224 9.07 -22.57 13.23
CA THR A 224 9.95 -22.63 12.05
C THR A 224 10.47 -21.26 11.67
N GLN A 225 9.60 -20.25 11.65
CA GLN A 225 9.99 -18.86 11.40
C GLN A 225 10.95 -18.34 12.46
N ALA A 226 10.74 -18.67 13.74
CA ALA A 226 11.62 -18.26 14.81
C ALA A 226 13.02 -18.86 14.65
N ASP A 227 13.15 -20.14 14.33
CA ASP A 227 14.42 -20.81 14.09
C ASP A 227 15.18 -20.20 12.90
N GLN A 228 14.49 -19.88 11.81
CA GLN A 228 15.08 -19.22 10.65
C GLN A 228 15.59 -17.83 10.99
N MET A 229 14.82 -17.06 11.75
CA MET A 229 15.22 -15.71 12.21
C MET A 229 16.43 -15.76 13.15
N LEU A 230 16.48 -16.73 14.05
CA LEU A 230 17.63 -16.90 14.95
C LEU A 230 18.91 -17.24 14.18
N LYS A 231 18.83 -18.08 13.14
CA LYS A 231 19.98 -18.36 12.24
C LYS A 231 20.44 -17.09 11.53
N LEU A 232 19.50 -16.31 10.96
CA LEU A 232 19.82 -15.06 10.29
C LEU A 232 20.45 -14.03 11.23
N ILE A 233 20.00 -13.96 12.50
CA ILE A 233 20.59 -13.10 13.52
C ILE A 233 22.03 -13.53 13.87
N ALA A 234 22.30 -14.85 13.90
CA ALA A 234 23.65 -15.35 14.13
C ALA A 234 24.59 -14.97 12.96
N GLU A 235 24.15 -15.15 11.72
CA GLU A 235 24.88 -14.71 10.51
C GLU A 235 25.16 -13.19 10.55
N ALA A 236 24.14 -12.39 10.87
CA ALA A 236 24.27 -10.94 10.99
C ALA A 236 25.24 -10.51 12.09
N ARG A 237 25.29 -11.22 13.23
CA ARG A 237 26.28 -10.95 14.29
C ARG A 237 27.70 -11.13 13.81
N THR A 238 27.97 -12.18 13.04
CA THR A 238 29.29 -12.43 12.47
C THR A 238 29.68 -11.32 11.50
N GLN A 239 28.75 -10.84 10.69
CA GLN A 239 28.99 -9.82 9.67
C GLN A 239 29.14 -8.40 10.23
N TYR A 240 28.32 -8.00 11.20
CA TYR A 240 28.21 -6.59 11.66
C TYR A 240 28.84 -6.34 13.03
N VAL A 241 29.11 -7.37 13.84
CA VAL A 241 29.63 -7.23 15.21
C VAL A 241 30.97 -7.91 15.39
N GLY A 242 31.24 -8.98 14.61
CA GLY A 242 32.46 -9.80 14.64
C GLY A 242 33.80 -9.11 14.37
#